data_522515e143480c8ac088d9c3a4596b4b
#
_entry.id   522515e143480c8ac088d9c3a4596b4b
#
_cell.length_a   1.000
_cell.length_b   1.000
_cell.length_c   1.000
_cell.angle_alpha   90.00
_cell.angle_beta   90.00
_cell.angle_gamma   90.00
#
_symmetry.space_group_name_H-M   'P 1'
#
loop_
_entity.id
_entity.type
_entity.pdbx_description
1 polymer ?
#
loop_
_entity_poly.entity_id
_entity_poly.type
_entity_poly.pdbx_seq_one_letter_code
_entity_poly.pdbx_strand_id
1 'polypeptide(L)'
;MRKKVPALDDKLTKEEFLRIIVDSFQTVIFATVDDQGHPRSNAADIELVDKQNRLIFSTIVNGAFYNRLKKHPFISITGLKGTETMNSVAVTVNGKVEEVNDSYMDQIYQAHPEMVEIASADSRSSRSTLRPFAITPIDGSVYDLRQKPVFQKHFNF
;
A
#
# COMPACT_ATOMS: atom_id res chain seq x y z
N MET A 1 5.93 -9.94 11.36
CA MET A 1 6.01 -8.75 12.25
C MET A 1 6.52 -7.55 11.46
N ARG A 2 5.89 -6.42 11.62
CA ARG A 2 6.28 -5.18 10.94
C ARG A 2 7.61 -4.67 11.48
N LYS A 3 8.49 -4.25 10.58
CA LYS A 3 9.79 -3.68 10.94
C LYS A 3 9.61 -2.25 11.44
N LYS A 4 10.56 -1.79 12.24
CA LYS A 4 10.65 -0.36 12.56
C LYS A 4 11.05 0.41 11.30
N VAL A 5 10.55 1.65 11.16
CA VAL A 5 11.05 2.55 10.12
C VAL A 5 12.51 2.88 10.47
N PRO A 6 13.46 2.62 9.55
CA PRO A 6 14.87 2.91 9.80
C PRO A 6 15.13 4.41 9.91
N ALA A 7 16.33 4.78 10.31
CA ALA A 7 16.78 6.17 10.19
C ALA A 7 16.84 6.54 8.70
N LEU A 8 16.28 7.69 8.33
CA LEU A 8 16.19 8.15 6.95
C LEU A 8 17.13 9.31 6.70
N ASP A 9 17.70 9.35 5.50
CA ASP A 9 18.56 10.44 5.03
C ASP A 9 18.39 10.67 3.52
N ASP A 10 19.13 11.63 2.99
CA ASP A 10 19.05 12.03 1.58
C ASP A 10 19.42 10.91 0.59
N LYS A 11 20.05 9.84 1.06
CA LYS A 11 20.44 8.69 0.23
C LYS A 11 19.31 7.69 0.03
N LEU A 12 18.16 7.89 0.68
CA LEU A 12 17.00 7.02 0.53
C LEU A 12 16.61 6.90 -0.95
N THR A 13 16.65 5.68 -1.47
CA THR A 13 16.28 5.40 -2.86
C THR A 13 14.77 5.18 -3.01
N LYS A 14 14.29 5.22 -4.26
CA LYS A 14 12.89 4.90 -4.59
C LYS A 14 12.53 3.49 -4.15
N GLU A 15 13.42 2.54 -4.41
CA GLU A 15 13.22 1.12 -4.06
C GLU A 15 13.16 0.93 -2.55
N GLU A 16 14.05 1.59 -1.80
CA GLU A 16 14.04 1.55 -0.34
C GLU A 16 12.78 2.19 0.24
N PHE A 17 12.34 3.31 -0.35
CA PHE A 17 11.10 3.98 0.05
C PHE A 17 9.89 3.06 -0.11
N LEU A 18 9.74 2.38 -1.25
CA LEU A 18 8.64 1.45 -1.48
C LEU A 18 8.71 0.24 -0.53
N ARG A 19 9.91 -0.26 -0.24
CA ARG A 19 10.08 -1.35 0.72
C ARG A 19 9.70 -0.96 2.15
N ILE A 20 10.00 0.25 2.55
CA ILE A 20 9.57 0.76 3.86
C ILE A 20 8.05 0.71 3.99
N ILE A 21 7.33 1.06 2.94
CA ILE A 21 5.86 1.00 2.93
C ILE A 21 5.38 -0.42 3.22
N VAL A 22 5.95 -1.42 2.56
CA VAL A 22 5.57 -2.81 2.76
C VAL A 22 6.04 -3.34 4.12
N ASP A 23 7.32 -3.15 4.44
CA ASP A 23 7.96 -3.80 5.59
C ASP A 23 7.59 -3.14 6.92
N SER A 24 7.43 -1.83 6.92
CA SER A 24 7.25 -1.06 8.17
C SER A 24 5.82 -0.61 8.38
N PHE A 25 5.13 -0.17 7.34
CA PHE A 25 3.74 0.27 7.46
C PHE A 25 2.77 -0.88 7.23
N GLN A 26 2.87 -1.54 6.12
CA GLN A 26 2.01 -2.62 5.63
C GLN A 26 0.56 -2.18 5.48
N THR A 27 -0.18 -1.91 6.55
CA THR A 27 -1.53 -1.34 6.47
C THR A 27 -1.45 0.14 6.19
N VAL A 28 -2.12 0.56 5.12
CA VAL A 28 -2.20 1.97 4.69
C VAL A 28 -3.65 2.35 4.43
N ILE A 29 -3.90 3.65 4.37
CA ILE A 29 -5.21 4.17 4.00
C ILE A 29 -5.19 4.48 2.51
N PHE A 30 -6.12 3.88 1.78
CA PHE A 30 -6.37 4.16 0.37
C PHE A 30 -7.38 5.28 0.25
N ALA A 31 -7.08 6.26 -0.59
CA ALA A 31 -8.01 7.29 -1.02
C ALA A 31 -8.40 7.03 -2.48
N THR A 32 -9.68 6.84 -2.71
CA THR A 32 -10.26 6.55 -4.02
C THR A 32 -11.43 7.52 -4.28
N VAL A 33 -12.00 7.47 -5.47
CA VAL A 33 -13.09 8.37 -5.87
C VAL A 33 -14.27 7.50 -6.32
N ASP A 34 -15.47 7.89 -5.90
CA ASP A 34 -16.72 7.25 -6.38
C ASP A 34 -17.23 7.89 -7.68
N ASP A 35 -18.35 7.39 -8.19
CA ASP A 35 -18.92 7.85 -9.47
C ASP A 35 -19.44 9.29 -9.42
N GLN A 36 -19.67 9.85 -8.23
CA GLN A 36 -20.06 11.25 -8.04
C GLN A 36 -18.87 12.18 -7.81
N GLY A 37 -17.64 11.65 -7.86
CA GLY A 37 -16.44 12.43 -7.60
C GLY A 37 -16.15 12.65 -6.12
N HIS A 38 -16.85 11.95 -5.23
CA HIS A 38 -16.61 12.05 -3.79
C HIS A 38 -15.44 11.17 -3.38
N PRO A 39 -14.52 11.67 -2.55
CA PRO A 39 -13.43 10.86 -2.03
C PRO A 39 -13.96 9.78 -1.08
N ARG A 40 -13.35 8.61 -1.18
CA ARG A 40 -13.64 7.46 -0.31
C ARG A 40 -12.33 6.93 0.22
N SER A 41 -12.31 6.47 1.46
CA SER A 41 -11.12 5.90 2.07
C SER A 41 -11.43 4.56 2.72
N ASN A 42 -10.42 3.69 2.71
CA ASN A 42 -10.46 2.44 3.46
C ASN A 42 -9.04 1.94 3.71
N ALA A 43 -8.88 1.15 4.75
CA ALA A 43 -7.60 0.55 5.11
C ALA A 43 -7.43 -0.78 4.39
N ALA A 44 -6.22 -1.03 3.89
CA ALA A 44 -5.83 -2.32 3.33
C ALA A 44 -4.32 -2.49 3.45
N ASP A 45 -3.86 -3.73 3.33
CA ASP A 45 -2.44 -4.05 3.40
C ASP A 45 -1.79 -4.00 2.03
N ILE A 46 -0.59 -3.42 1.98
CA ILE A 46 0.32 -3.60 0.86
C ILE A 46 1.15 -4.84 1.14
N GLU A 47 1.08 -5.82 0.25
CA GLU A 47 1.59 -7.16 0.52
C GLU A 47 3.04 -7.35 0.06
N LEU A 48 3.40 -6.75 -1.08
CA LEU A 48 4.77 -6.86 -1.61
C LEU A 48 5.08 -5.76 -2.62
N VAL A 49 6.37 -5.62 -2.93
CA VAL A 49 6.86 -4.82 -4.06
C VAL A 49 7.30 -5.80 -5.15
N ASP A 50 6.83 -5.63 -6.36
CA ASP A 50 7.22 -6.49 -7.48
C ASP A 50 8.53 -6.03 -8.16
N LYS A 51 8.97 -6.80 -9.14
CA LYS A 51 10.22 -6.50 -9.87
C LYS A 51 10.17 -5.20 -10.69
N GLN A 52 8.97 -4.68 -10.92
CA GLN A 52 8.74 -3.43 -11.65
C GLN A 52 8.54 -2.24 -10.71
N ASN A 53 8.85 -2.41 -9.42
CA ASN A 53 8.65 -1.39 -8.38
C ASN A 53 7.19 -0.94 -8.27
N ARG A 54 6.26 -1.89 -8.39
CA ARG A 54 4.86 -1.65 -8.12
C ARG A 54 4.47 -2.21 -6.75
N LEU A 55 3.54 -1.56 -6.11
CA LEU A 55 3.00 -1.99 -4.82
C LEU A 55 1.81 -2.93 -5.07
N ILE A 56 1.88 -4.13 -4.54
CA ILE A 56 0.88 -5.17 -4.77
C ILE A 56 -0.01 -5.33 -3.54
N PHE A 57 -1.31 -5.39 -3.76
CA PHE A 57 -2.32 -5.64 -2.75
C PHE A 57 -3.45 -6.49 -3.34
N SER A 58 -4.38 -6.92 -2.49
CA SER A 58 -5.55 -7.65 -2.97
C SER A 58 -6.82 -7.12 -2.33
N THR A 59 -7.95 -7.30 -3.02
CA THR A 59 -9.26 -6.94 -2.51
C THR A 59 -10.33 -7.91 -3.02
N ILE A 60 -11.47 -7.89 -2.35
CA ILE A 60 -12.61 -8.76 -2.69
C ILE A 60 -13.24 -8.30 -4.01
N VAL A 61 -13.37 -9.23 -4.94
CA VAL A 61 -13.98 -8.98 -6.25
C VAL A 61 -15.42 -8.46 -6.11
N ASN A 62 -15.77 -7.51 -6.96
CA ASN A 62 -17.10 -6.90 -7.03
C ASN A 62 -17.56 -6.14 -5.78
N GLY A 63 -16.69 -5.93 -4.81
CA GLY A 63 -16.95 -5.02 -3.70
C GLY A 63 -16.89 -3.55 -4.13
N ALA A 64 -17.33 -2.65 -3.27
CA ALA A 64 -17.34 -1.21 -3.56
C ALA A 64 -15.94 -0.67 -3.85
N PHE A 65 -14.94 -1.09 -3.06
CA PHE A 65 -13.54 -0.72 -3.26
C PHE A 65 -13.02 -1.23 -4.59
N TYR A 66 -13.22 -2.50 -4.91
CA TYR A 66 -12.86 -3.11 -6.18
C TYR A 66 -13.43 -2.30 -7.37
N ASN A 67 -14.72 -1.98 -7.31
CA ASN A 67 -15.41 -1.25 -8.38
C ASN A 67 -14.86 0.16 -8.56
N ARG A 68 -14.54 0.87 -7.46
CA ARG A 68 -13.91 2.19 -7.56
C ARG A 68 -12.52 2.12 -8.19
N LEU A 69 -11.72 1.13 -7.84
CA LEU A 69 -10.39 0.92 -8.44
C LEU A 69 -10.46 0.66 -9.94
N LYS A 70 -11.45 -0.10 -10.38
CA LYS A 70 -11.63 -0.43 -11.80
C LYS A 70 -12.09 0.78 -12.62
N LYS A 71 -12.96 1.62 -12.05
CA LYS A 71 -13.53 2.78 -12.75
C LYS A 71 -12.67 4.03 -12.64
N HIS A 72 -12.02 4.24 -11.51
CA HIS A 72 -11.25 5.43 -11.18
C HIS A 72 -9.85 5.01 -10.70
N PRO A 73 -8.95 4.69 -11.65
CA PRO A 73 -7.69 4.01 -11.32
C PRO A 73 -6.61 4.90 -10.70
N PHE A 74 -6.79 6.22 -10.65
CA PHE A 74 -5.85 7.11 -9.97
C PHE A 74 -6.19 7.19 -8.49
N ILE A 75 -5.25 6.80 -7.64
CA ILE A 75 -5.45 6.67 -6.20
C ILE A 75 -4.29 7.27 -5.42
N SER A 76 -4.53 7.49 -4.15
CA SER A 76 -3.47 7.80 -3.18
C SER A 76 -3.49 6.77 -2.08
N ILE A 77 -2.31 6.47 -1.54
CA ILE A 77 -2.19 5.76 -0.28
C ILE A 77 -1.39 6.61 0.71
N THR A 78 -1.73 6.51 1.99
CA THR A 78 -0.97 7.16 3.05
C THR A 78 -0.85 6.24 4.26
N GLY A 79 0.30 6.28 4.89
CA GLY A 79 0.57 5.56 6.13
C GLY A 79 1.13 6.51 7.18
N LEU A 80 0.75 6.28 8.42
CA LEU A 80 1.28 7.01 9.56
C LEU A 80 1.72 6.01 10.61
N LYS A 81 2.94 6.14 11.10
CA LYS A 81 3.50 5.27 12.12
C LYS A 81 4.21 6.08 13.18
N GLY A 82 3.83 5.87 14.43
CA GLY A 82 4.41 6.56 15.58
C GLY A 82 3.44 6.62 16.74
N THR A 83 3.94 7.10 17.88
CA THR A 83 3.18 7.20 19.14
C THR A 83 2.56 8.58 19.35
N GLU A 84 3.15 9.60 18.73
CA GLU A 84 2.72 10.99 18.83
C GLU A 84 3.25 11.77 17.62
N THR A 85 2.76 12.99 17.42
CA THR A 85 3.09 13.81 16.23
C THR A 85 4.60 13.95 16.03
N MET A 86 5.33 14.36 17.06
CA MET A 86 6.78 14.62 16.95
C MET A 86 7.63 13.34 17.00
N ASN A 87 7.01 12.18 17.03
CA ASN A 87 7.67 10.88 16.99
C ASN A 87 6.96 9.97 15.97
N SER A 88 6.74 10.50 14.79
CA SER A 88 6.03 9.79 13.74
C SER A 88 6.70 9.95 12.38
N VAL A 89 6.38 9.01 11.49
CA VAL A 89 6.76 9.02 10.09
C VAL A 89 5.51 8.86 9.26
N ALA A 90 5.32 9.73 8.27
CA ALA A 90 4.23 9.63 7.30
C ALA A 90 4.79 9.34 5.91
N VAL A 91 4.12 8.47 5.18
CA VAL A 91 4.41 8.18 3.78
C VAL A 91 3.16 8.41 2.94
N THR A 92 3.34 8.88 1.72
CA THR A 92 2.25 9.02 0.76
C THR A 92 2.76 8.57 -0.61
N VAL A 93 1.93 7.84 -1.36
CA VAL A 93 2.17 7.51 -2.76
C VAL A 93 0.92 7.81 -3.54
N ASN A 94 1.07 8.56 -4.62
CA ASN A 94 0.04 8.74 -5.64
C ASN A 94 0.38 7.84 -6.82
N GLY A 95 -0.60 7.12 -7.34
CA GLY A 95 -0.34 6.17 -8.39
C GLY A 95 -1.57 5.77 -9.18
N LYS A 96 -1.33 4.92 -10.16
CA LYS A 96 -2.37 4.32 -10.97
C LYS A 96 -2.44 2.82 -10.67
N VAL A 97 -3.66 2.32 -10.44
CA VAL A 97 -3.87 0.90 -10.17
C VAL A 97 -4.35 0.16 -11.41
N GLU A 98 -4.01 -1.11 -11.47
CA GLU A 98 -4.58 -2.06 -12.41
C GLU A 98 -4.71 -3.43 -11.75
N GLU A 99 -5.76 -4.16 -12.11
CA GLU A 99 -5.87 -5.58 -11.75
C GLU A 99 -4.79 -6.35 -12.51
N VAL A 100 -4.07 -7.22 -11.80
CA VAL A 100 -2.97 -7.99 -12.37
C VAL A 100 -3.28 -9.48 -12.38
N ASN A 101 -2.40 -10.26 -13.00
CA ASN A 101 -2.57 -11.70 -13.15
C ASN A 101 -2.77 -12.38 -11.79
N ASP A 102 -3.68 -13.34 -11.74
CA ASP A 102 -4.03 -14.10 -10.53
C ASP A 102 -2.82 -14.82 -9.91
N SER A 103 -1.77 -15.08 -10.67
CA SER A 103 -0.52 -15.66 -10.15
C SER A 103 0.13 -14.79 -9.06
N TYR A 104 -0.16 -13.49 -9.00
CA TYR A 104 0.28 -12.64 -7.90
C TYR A 104 -0.31 -13.07 -6.55
N MET A 105 -1.49 -13.71 -6.54
CA MET A 105 -2.05 -14.26 -5.30
C MET A 105 -1.15 -15.35 -4.71
N ASP A 106 -0.49 -16.16 -5.54
CA ASP A 106 0.48 -17.16 -5.06
C ASP A 106 1.66 -16.49 -4.37
N GLN A 107 2.16 -15.40 -4.93
CA GLN A 107 3.25 -14.63 -4.33
C GLN A 107 2.82 -14.00 -3.01
N ILE A 108 1.60 -13.47 -2.94
CA ILE A 108 1.03 -12.90 -1.71
C ILE A 108 0.93 -13.96 -0.62
N TYR A 109 0.36 -15.13 -0.92
CA TYR A 109 0.24 -16.22 0.05
C TYR A 109 1.60 -16.78 0.46
N GLN A 110 2.59 -16.78 -0.43
CA GLN A 110 3.95 -17.18 -0.09
C GLN A 110 4.61 -16.18 0.87
N ALA A 111 4.41 -14.88 0.65
CA ALA A 111 4.94 -13.82 1.50
C ALA A 111 4.19 -13.71 2.85
N HIS A 112 2.91 -14.06 2.86
CA HIS A 112 2.00 -13.91 4.01
C HIS A 112 1.19 -15.20 4.23
N PRO A 113 1.82 -16.27 4.77
CA PRO A 113 1.14 -17.56 4.97
C PRO A 113 -0.09 -17.49 5.88
N GLU A 114 -0.14 -16.50 6.77
CA GLU A 114 -1.29 -16.23 7.64
C GLU A 114 -2.58 -15.92 6.86
N MET A 115 -2.48 -15.42 5.65
CA MET A 115 -3.66 -15.16 4.81
C MET A 115 -4.38 -16.45 4.40
N VAL A 116 -3.70 -17.57 4.35
CA VAL A 116 -4.31 -18.89 4.07
C VAL A 116 -5.26 -19.27 5.20
N GLU A 117 -4.89 -19.02 6.45
CA GLU A 117 -5.76 -19.28 7.61
C GLU A 117 -6.99 -18.39 7.59
N ILE A 118 -6.82 -17.11 7.30
CA ILE A 118 -7.93 -16.15 7.17
C ILE A 118 -8.88 -16.59 6.05
N ALA A 119 -8.34 -16.98 4.91
CA ALA A 119 -9.11 -17.45 3.77
C ALA A 119 -9.90 -18.73 4.07
N SER A 120 -9.35 -19.60 4.92
CA SER A 120 -10.03 -20.81 5.35
C SER A 120 -11.16 -20.53 6.34
N ALA A 121 -11.05 -19.49 7.14
CA ALA A 121 -12.03 -19.09 8.14
C ALA A 121 -13.17 -18.23 7.56
N ASP A 122 -12.92 -17.47 6.51
CA ASP A 122 -13.89 -16.58 5.86
C ASP A 122 -13.91 -16.81 4.35
N SER A 123 -14.98 -17.43 3.87
CA SER A 123 -15.16 -17.70 2.43
C SER A 123 -15.17 -16.46 1.54
N ARG A 124 -15.49 -15.27 2.10
CA ARG A 124 -15.47 -14.00 1.35
C ARG A 124 -14.06 -13.53 1.05
N SER A 125 -13.08 -13.96 1.84
CA SER A 125 -11.66 -13.63 1.68
C SER A 125 -10.85 -14.79 1.08
N SER A 126 -11.50 -15.77 0.45
CA SER A 126 -10.84 -16.90 -0.18
C SER A 126 -10.10 -16.47 -1.45
N ARG A 127 -9.14 -17.29 -1.90
CA ARG A 127 -8.42 -17.06 -3.14
C ARG A 127 -9.35 -16.84 -4.34
N SER A 128 -10.49 -17.53 -4.39
CA SER A 128 -11.46 -17.39 -5.47
C SER A 128 -12.17 -16.04 -5.50
N THR A 129 -12.21 -15.33 -4.36
CA THR A 129 -12.88 -14.03 -4.23
C THR A 129 -11.90 -12.86 -4.16
N LEU A 130 -10.63 -13.09 -3.88
CA LEU A 130 -9.60 -12.06 -3.85
C LEU A 130 -9.01 -11.83 -5.23
N ARG A 131 -8.79 -10.57 -5.57
CA ARG A 131 -8.11 -10.17 -6.82
C ARG A 131 -6.92 -9.30 -6.52
N PRO A 132 -5.77 -9.58 -7.15
CA PRO A 132 -4.57 -8.78 -6.97
C PRO A 132 -4.60 -7.54 -7.84
N PHE A 133 -4.06 -6.45 -7.29
CA PHE A 133 -3.88 -5.17 -7.96
C PHE A 133 -2.44 -4.71 -7.80
N ALA A 134 -1.96 -3.97 -8.78
CA ALA A 134 -0.68 -3.28 -8.71
C ALA A 134 -0.90 -1.77 -8.75
N ILE A 135 -0.22 -1.07 -7.85
CA ILE A 135 -0.09 0.39 -7.91
C ILE A 135 1.22 0.70 -8.62
N THR A 136 1.15 1.37 -9.77
CA THR A 136 2.32 1.96 -10.40
C THR A 136 2.49 3.37 -9.83
N PRO A 137 3.55 3.63 -9.05
CA PRO A 137 3.75 4.93 -8.43
C PRO A 137 3.96 6.02 -9.50
N ILE A 138 3.37 7.19 -9.28
CA ILE A 138 3.61 8.40 -10.06
C ILE A 138 4.56 9.31 -9.29
N ASP A 139 4.22 9.58 -8.05
CA ASP A 139 5.04 10.33 -7.10
C ASP A 139 4.79 9.84 -5.68
N GLY A 140 5.64 10.25 -4.78
CA GLY A 140 5.51 9.91 -3.37
C GLY A 140 6.32 10.83 -2.48
N SER A 141 6.09 10.73 -1.20
CA SER A 141 6.84 11.50 -0.21
C SER A 141 6.95 10.75 1.11
N VAL A 142 8.02 11.03 1.82
CA VAL A 142 8.19 10.65 3.22
C VAL A 142 8.42 11.90 4.05
N TYR A 143 7.82 11.91 5.23
CA TYR A 143 7.90 12.99 6.19
C TYR A 143 8.24 12.39 7.55
N ASP A 144 9.45 12.67 8.04
CA ASP A 144 9.98 12.08 9.28
C ASP A 144 10.11 13.15 10.36
N LEU A 145 9.13 13.18 11.25
CA LEU A 145 9.09 14.14 12.37
C LEU A 145 9.94 13.71 13.56
N ARG A 146 10.56 12.53 13.50
CA ARG A 146 11.51 12.09 14.52
C ARG A 146 12.83 12.87 14.47
N GLN A 147 13.14 13.44 13.30
CA GLN A 147 14.36 14.20 13.07
C GLN A 147 14.15 15.69 13.30
N LYS A 148 15.20 16.37 13.75
CA LYS A 148 15.23 17.82 13.97
C LYS A 148 16.48 18.40 13.31
N PRO A 149 16.34 19.17 12.21
CA PRO A 149 15.07 19.53 11.53
C PRO A 149 14.38 18.32 10.93
N VAL A 150 13.09 18.46 10.66
CA VAL A 150 12.26 17.44 10.05
C VAL A 150 12.87 16.99 8.72
N PHE A 151 12.98 15.68 8.51
CA PHE A 151 13.40 15.13 7.23
C PHE A 151 12.19 14.98 6.31
N GLN A 152 12.35 15.42 5.08
CA GLN A 152 11.31 15.31 4.06
C GLN A 152 11.97 15.01 2.72
N LYS A 153 11.40 14.06 1.98
CA LYS A 153 11.87 13.73 0.63
C LYS A 153 10.71 13.41 -0.29
N HIS A 154 10.76 13.97 -1.49
CA HIS A 154 9.81 13.68 -2.57
C HIS A 154 10.48 12.80 -3.61
N PHE A 155 9.66 11.91 -4.20
CA PHE A 155 10.06 11.02 -5.27
C PHE A 155 9.15 11.22 -6.47
N ASN A 156 9.73 11.31 -7.64
CA ASN A 156 9.03 11.22 -8.92
C ASN A 156 9.45 9.90 -9.59
N PHE A 157 8.49 9.09 -9.93
CA PHE A 157 8.72 7.76 -10.49
C PHE A 157 8.67 7.76 -12.01
#